data_84e7b7dce792c295990993b69424868f
#
_entry.id   84e7b7dce792c295990993b69424868f
#
_cell.length_a   1.000
_cell.length_b   1.000
_cell.length_c   1.000
_cell.angle_alpha   90.00
_cell.angle_beta   90.00
_cell.angle_gamma   90.00
#
_symmetry.space_group_name_H-M   'P 1'
#
loop_
_entity.id
_entity.type
_entity.pdbx_description
1 polymer ?
#
loop_
_entity_poly.entity_id
_entity_poly.type
_entity_poly.pdbx_seq_one_letter_code
_entity_poly.pdbx_strand_id
1 'polypeptide(L)'
;MQCETRHPRINVIPVIDLLHGKVVHGKAGQRAAYQPIQSVLADSAEPIEICQALQQHFGFTDLYVADLNAIAGGDANVMEIAQLLNTEINVWLDAGTATLTALEKLSCQIPLDMLAHVIVALECCPKPQDLEEVFEVVGPSRAVFSLDLQGGQLIVPDTGMDTSRWRQMDAIGVASKAVEIGFRKMIVLDVAAVGGGQGVWTLSLTKNLAGKFPNLEIISGGGVGSVQDLKSLATAGCQHALVASALHDGRINAVHLQGE
;
A
#
# COMPACT_ATOMS: atom_id res chain seq x y z
N MET A 1 12.54 21.71 -33.31
CA MET A 1 12.35 21.84 -31.87
C MET A 1 11.46 20.66 -31.46
N GLN A 2 12.08 19.57 -30.99
CA GLN A 2 11.32 18.44 -30.46
C GLN A 2 10.82 18.88 -29.10
N CYS A 3 9.51 18.90 -28.93
CA CYS A 3 8.87 19.09 -27.63
C CYS A 3 9.21 17.84 -26.80
N GLU A 4 10.18 17.95 -25.91
CA GLU A 4 10.41 16.91 -24.90
C GLU A 4 9.12 16.81 -24.07
N THR A 5 8.35 15.77 -24.31
CA THR A 5 7.23 15.40 -23.46
C THR A 5 7.81 15.06 -22.10
N ARG A 6 7.77 16.00 -21.15
CA ARG A 6 8.07 15.72 -19.75
C ARG A 6 7.14 14.60 -19.32
N HIS A 7 7.71 13.43 -19.05
CA HIS A 7 6.92 12.35 -18.44
C HIS A 7 6.38 12.84 -17.11
N PRO A 8 5.11 12.55 -16.78
CA PRO A 8 4.56 12.90 -15.48
C PRO A 8 5.43 12.26 -14.40
N ARG A 9 5.82 13.05 -13.40
CA ARG A 9 6.57 12.55 -12.24
C ARG A 9 5.63 11.70 -11.38
N ILE A 10 6.11 10.55 -10.92
CA ILE A 10 5.42 9.71 -9.94
C ILE A 10 6.18 9.78 -8.63
N ASN A 11 5.47 9.93 -7.52
CA ASN A 11 6.07 9.90 -6.20
C ASN A 11 6.23 8.45 -5.76
N VAL A 12 7.40 8.10 -5.22
CA VAL A 12 7.64 6.76 -4.65
C VAL A 12 7.34 6.80 -3.16
N ILE A 13 6.51 5.86 -2.71
CA ILE A 13 6.27 5.57 -1.30
C ILE A 13 6.96 4.24 -1.01
N PRO A 14 8.01 4.22 -0.19
CA PRO A 14 8.65 2.97 0.22
C PRO A 14 7.70 2.14 1.06
N VAL A 15 7.80 0.82 0.92
CA VAL A 15 6.96 -0.15 1.63
C VAL A 15 7.82 -1.00 2.55
N ILE A 16 7.35 -1.19 3.79
CA ILE A 16 7.84 -2.22 4.69
C ILE A 16 6.70 -3.15 5.11
N ASP A 17 6.97 -4.44 5.05
CA ASP A 17 6.09 -5.48 5.56
C ASP A 17 6.59 -5.89 6.95
N LEU A 18 5.77 -5.71 8.00
CA LEU A 18 6.11 -6.09 9.38
C LEU A 18 5.56 -7.48 9.70
N LEU A 19 6.43 -8.36 10.16
CA LEU A 19 6.05 -9.67 10.67
C LEU A 19 6.91 -10.00 11.90
N HIS A 20 6.26 -10.23 13.04
CA HIS A 20 6.91 -10.56 14.31
C HIS A 20 8.04 -9.58 14.70
N GLY A 21 7.78 -8.29 14.58
CA GLY A 21 8.70 -7.22 14.97
C GLY A 21 9.83 -6.95 13.98
N LYS A 22 9.84 -7.58 12.80
CA LYS A 22 10.89 -7.41 11.78
C LYS A 22 10.29 -6.98 10.45
N VAL A 23 11.08 -6.25 9.68
CA VAL A 23 10.79 -6.03 8.27
C VAL A 23 11.10 -7.31 7.51
N VAL A 24 10.15 -7.79 6.73
CA VAL A 24 10.28 -9.02 5.96
C VAL A 24 10.19 -8.77 4.45
N HIS A 25 10.72 -9.70 3.67
CA HIS A 25 10.62 -9.65 2.22
C HIS A 25 9.30 -10.30 1.78
N GLY A 26 8.34 -9.47 1.34
CA GLY A 26 7.08 -9.92 0.74
C GLY A 26 7.33 -10.69 -0.55
N LYS A 27 6.68 -11.86 -0.70
CA LYS A 27 6.84 -12.72 -1.86
C LYS A 27 5.51 -13.34 -2.26
N ALA A 28 4.85 -12.77 -3.27
CA ALA A 28 3.64 -13.28 -3.92
C ALA A 28 2.52 -13.72 -2.93
N GLY A 29 2.36 -13.01 -1.80
CA GLY A 29 1.36 -13.34 -0.78
C GLY A 29 1.66 -14.59 0.06
N GLN A 30 2.77 -15.28 -0.16
CA GLN A 30 3.14 -16.52 0.55
C GLN A 30 3.75 -16.23 1.93
N ARG A 31 2.96 -15.68 2.86
CA ARG A 31 3.40 -15.17 4.19
C ARG A 31 4.22 -16.18 4.99
N ALA A 32 3.93 -17.48 4.88
CA ALA A 32 4.69 -18.55 5.58
C ALA A 32 6.16 -18.69 5.11
N ALA A 33 6.48 -18.15 3.92
CA ALA A 33 7.82 -18.20 3.35
C ALA A 33 8.62 -16.88 3.55
N TYR A 34 8.02 -15.89 4.22
CA TYR A 34 8.67 -14.60 4.41
C TYR A 34 9.84 -14.72 5.37
N GLN A 35 10.95 -14.08 5.02
CA GLN A 35 12.17 -14.01 5.81
C GLN A 35 12.49 -12.55 6.13
N PRO A 36 13.23 -12.27 7.20
CA PRO A 36 13.75 -10.94 7.45
C PRO A 36 14.44 -10.38 6.21
N ILE A 37 14.22 -9.10 5.95
CA ILE A 37 14.73 -8.46 4.75
C ILE A 37 16.26 -8.43 4.76
N GLN A 38 16.85 -8.64 3.59
CA GLN A 38 18.26 -8.33 3.33
C GLN A 38 18.29 -7.07 2.47
N SER A 39 18.96 -6.04 2.94
CA SER A 39 18.97 -4.74 2.29
C SER A 39 20.40 -4.26 2.05
N VAL A 40 20.63 -3.67 0.88
CA VAL A 40 21.91 -2.95 0.62
C VAL A 40 21.98 -1.62 1.35
N LEU A 41 20.88 -1.19 2.00
CA LEU A 41 20.77 0.09 2.70
C LEU A 41 21.12 -0.02 4.19
N ALA A 42 20.90 -1.21 4.80
CA ALA A 42 21.11 -1.43 6.22
C ALA A 42 21.43 -2.91 6.49
N ASP A 43 22.27 -3.17 7.49
CA ASP A 43 22.64 -4.53 7.93
C ASP A 43 21.64 -5.14 8.92
N SER A 44 20.43 -4.61 8.98
CA SER A 44 19.41 -4.93 9.95
C SER A 44 18.04 -5.09 9.31
N ALA A 45 17.14 -5.83 9.95
CA ALA A 45 15.73 -5.92 9.62
C ALA A 45 14.84 -5.21 10.66
N GLU A 46 15.43 -4.42 11.57
CA GLU A 46 14.69 -3.59 12.52
C GLU A 46 13.94 -2.47 11.79
N PRO A 47 12.62 -2.31 12.02
CA PRO A 47 11.82 -1.35 11.27
C PRO A 47 12.34 0.09 11.35
N ILE A 48 12.82 0.51 12.52
CA ILE A 48 13.35 1.86 12.71
C ILE A 48 14.65 2.09 11.93
N GLU A 49 15.54 1.08 11.88
CA GLU A 49 16.81 1.19 11.15
C GLU A 49 16.57 1.18 9.64
N ILE A 50 15.65 0.37 9.15
CA ILE A 50 15.22 0.36 7.74
C ILE A 50 14.59 1.72 7.37
N CYS A 51 13.70 2.26 8.21
CA CYS A 51 13.08 3.55 7.99
C CYS A 51 14.14 4.67 7.87
N GLN A 52 15.08 4.73 8.83
CA GLN A 52 16.16 5.70 8.83
C GLN A 52 17.07 5.57 7.59
N ALA A 53 17.39 4.35 7.18
CA ALA A 53 18.17 4.11 5.98
C ALA A 53 17.44 4.59 4.71
N LEU A 54 16.14 4.34 4.59
CA LEU A 54 15.32 4.84 3.49
C LEU A 54 15.28 6.38 3.47
N GLN A 55 15.10 7.02 4.63
CA GLN A 55 15.13 8.48 4.74
C GLN A 55 16.50 9.06 4.35
N GLN A 56 17.59 8.49 4.86
CA GLN A 56 18.95 8.97 4.60
C GLN A 56 19.36 8.81 3.13
N HIS A 57 19.01 7.70 2.50
CA HIS A 57 19.43 7.42 1.12
C HIS A 57 18.56 8.11 0.06
N PHE A 58 17.26 8.27 0.33
CA PHE A 58 16.31 8.73 -0.69
C PHE A 58 15.59 10.03 -0.33
N GLY A 59 15.62 10.44 0.95
CA GLY A 59 14.88 11.61 1.42
C GLY A 59 13.37 11.40 1.48
N PHE A 60 12.89 10.16 1.63
CA PHE A 60 11.47 9.87 1.73
C PHE A 60 10.85 10.50 2.98
N THR A 61 9.66 11.05 2.80
CA THR A 61 8.83 11.64 3.86
C THR A 61 7.64 10.77 4.23
N ASP A 62 7.33 9.79 3.41
CA ASP A 62 6.20 8.88 3.56
C ASP A 62 6.71 7.44 3.64
N LEU A 63 6.02 6.60 4.42
CA LEU A 63 6.32 5.17 4.56
C LEU A 63 5.02 4.38 4.65
N TYR A 64 4.81 3.47 3.72
CA TYR A 64 3.74 2.49 3.82
C TYR A 64 4.19 1.32 4.68
N VAL A 65 3.39 1.00 5.70
CA VAL A 65 3.65 -0.06 6.68
C VAL A 65 2.50 -1.07 6.60
N ALA A 66 2.77 -2.28 6.13
CA ALA A 66 1.84 -3.39 6.22
C ALA A 66 2.14 -4.21 7.49
N ASP A 67 1.26 -4.15 8.48
CA ASP A 67 1.34 -4.99 9.67
C ASP A 67 0.71 -6.36 9.39
N LEU A 68 1.52 -7.30 8.93
CA LEU A 68 1.07 -8.63 8.52
C LEU A 68 0.52 -9.46 9.68
N ASN A 69 0.91 -9.18 10.92
CA ASN A 69 0.33 -9.81 12.10
C ASN A 69 -1.13 -9.36 12.27
N ALA A 70 -1.38 -8.05 12.25
CA ALA A 70 -2.71 -7.48 12.41
C ALA A 70 -3.63 -7.82 11.22
N ILE A 71 -3.13 -7.73 9.99
CA ILE A 71 -3.86 -8.12 8.76
C ILE A 71 -4.29 -9.60 8.83
N ALA A 72 -3.48 -10.47 9.43
CA ALA A 72 -3.84 -11.87 9.65
C ALA A 72 -4.78 -12.11 10.86
N GLY A 73 -5.27 -11.04 11.51
CA GLY A 73 -6.16 -11.11 12.68
C GLY A 73 -5.44 -11.33 14.02
N GLY A 74 -4.11 -11.27 14.04
CA GLY A 74 -3.28 -11.34 15.24
C GLY A 74 -3.15 -10.01 15.98
N ASP A 75 -2.16 -9.91 16.86
CA ASP A 75 -1.83 -8.67 17.54
C ASP A 75 -0.89 -7.81 16.67
N ALA A 76 -1.13 -6.50 16.66
CA ALA A 76 -0.33 -5.54 15.91
C ALA A 76 1.10 -5.44 16.47
N ASN A 77 2.06 -5.07 15.61
CA ASN A 77 3.44 -4.75 15.97
C ASN A 77 3.52 -3.34 16.59
N VAL A 78 2.84 -3.14 17.73
CA VAL A 78 2.58 -1.83 18.36
C VAL A 78 3.87 -1.10 18.71
N MET A 79 4.87 -1.80 19.25
CA MET A 79 6.13 -1.19 19.66
C MET A 79 6.91 -0.63 18.46
N GLU A 80 6.96 -1.38 17.38
CA GLU A 80 7.64 -1.03 16.15
C GLU A 80 6.95 0.15 15.46
N ILE A 81 5.61 0.09 15.37
CA ILE A 81 4.82 1.19 14.80
C ILE A 81 4.96 2.45 15.65
N ALA A 82 4.91 2.36 16.99
CA ALA A 82 5.10 3.50 17.86
C ALA A 82 6.49 4.14 17.70
N GLN A 83 7.55 3.34 17.47
CA GLN A 83 8.89 3.88 17.17
C GLN A 83 8.89 4.66 15.84
N LEU A 84 8.23 4.14 14.79
CA LEU A 84 8.11 4.82 13.51
C LEU A 84 7.33 6.13 13.64
N LEU A 85 6.23 6.16 14.40
CA LEU A 85 5.43 7.36 14.65
C LEU A 85 6.18 8.45 15.43
N ASN A 86 7.24 8.11 16.15
CA ASN A 86 8.10 9.08 16.85
C ASN A 86 9.20 9.67 15.93
N THR A 87 9.21 9.33 14.65
CA THR A 87 10.09 9.95 13.64
C THR A 87 9.33 11.04 12.89
N GLU A 88 10.02 11.74 11.97
CA GLU A 88 9.40 12.75 11.09
C GLU A 88 8.75 12.15 9.85
N ILE A 89 8.59 10.79 9.80
CA ILE A 89 7.99 10.13 8.64
C ILE A 89 6.47 10.03 8.75
N ASN A 90 5.78 10.28 7.64
CA ASN A 90 4.34 10.11 7.53
C ASN A 90 4.01 8.62 7.36
N VAL A 91 3.47 7.98 8.38
CA VAL A 91 3.13 6.56 8.34
C VAL A 91 1.77 6.36 7.69
N TRP A 92 1.74 5.52 6.65
CA TRP A 92 0.54 4.98 6.00
C TRP A 92 0.37 3.55 6.49
N LEU A 93 -0.56 3.32 7.42
CA LEU A 93 -0.67 2.03 8.09
C LEU A 93 -1.78 1.15 7.50
N ASP A 94 -1.40 -0.04 7.07
CA ASP A 94 -2.31 -1.16 6.81
C ASP A 94 -2.17 -2.19 7.95
N ALA A 95 -3.22 -2.28 8.77
CA ALA A 95 -3.32 -3.20 9.90
C ALA A 95 -4.64 -3.99 9.87
N GLY A 96 -5.21 -4.19 8.68
CA GLY A 96 -6.46 -4.93 8.50
C GLY A 96 -7.68 -4.21 9.10
N THR A 97 -7.70 -2.89 9.15
CA THR A 97 -8.71 -2.04 9.81
C THR A 97 -9.97 -1.80 8.97
N ALA A 98 -10.48 -2.81 8.29
CA ALA A 98 -11.65 -2.68 7.42
C ALA A 98 -13.00 -2.95 8.11
N THR A 99 -13.02 -3.04 9.44
CA THR A 99 -14.23 -3.08 10.29
C THR A 99 -14.06 -2.17 11.50
N LEU A 100 -15.17 -1.66 12.07
CA LEU A 100 -15.11 -0.84 13.29
C LEU A 100 -14.42 -1.57 14.43
N THR A 101 -14.70 -2.85 14.62
CA THR A 101 -14.08 -3.66 15.69
C THR A 101 -12.56 -3.73 15.54
N ALA A 102 -12.05 -3.91 14.30
CA ALA A 102 -10.61 -3.92 14.05
C ALA A 102 -9.98 -2.52 14.24
N LEU A 103 -10.68 -1.48 13.80
CA LEU A 103 -10.24 -0.09 13.96
C LEU A 103 -10.21 0.31 15.45
N GLU A 104 -11.23 -0.05 16.24
CA GLU A 104 -11.28 0.18 17.68
C GLU A 104 -10.15 -0.55 18.40
N LYS A 105 -9.92 -1.84 18.06
CA LYS A 105 -8.80 -2.60 18.63
C LYS A 105 -7.47 -1.90 18.38
N LEU A 106 -7.24 -1.41 17.17
CA LEU A 106 -6.02 -0.66 16.81
C LEU A 106 -5.93 0.66 17.59
N SER A 107 -7.03 1.43 17.66
CA SER A 107 -7.08 2.74 18.31
C SER A 107 -6.79 2.71 19.81
N CYS A 108 -7.05 1.58 20.46
CA CYS A 108 -6.68 1.36 21.85
C CYS A 108 -5.16 1.23 22.07
N GLN A 109 -4.40 0.96 21.02
CA GLN A 109 -2.96 0.67 21.08
C GLN A 109 -2.11 1.72 20.34
N ILE A 110 -2.65 2.31 19.29
CA ILE A 110 -1.97 3.27 18.42
C ILE A 110 -2.87 4.49 18.24
N PRO A 111 -2.40 5.71 18.56
CA PRO A 111 -3.16 6.93 18.31
C PRO A 111 -3.37 7.14 16.80
N LEU A 112 -4.62 7.00 16.35
CA LEU A 112 -4.95 7.09 14.91
C LEU A 112 -4.67 8.48 14.32
N ASP A 113 -4.67 9.53 15.14
CA ASP A 113 -4.37 10.90 14.73
C ASP A 113 -2.89 11.13 14.40
N MET A 114 -2.00 10.28 14.88
CA MET A 114 -0.58 10.28 14.51
C MET A 114 -0.31 9.62 13.14
N LEU A 115 -1.26 8.84 12.62
CA LEU A 115 -1.16 8.22 11.31
C LEU A 115 -1.46 9.24 10.21
N ALA A 116 -0.59 9.35 9.21
CA ALA A 116 -0.87 10.14 8.02
C ALA A 116 -2.04 9.55 7.24
N HIS A 117 -2.05 8.23 7.08
CA HIS A 117 -3.14 7.51 6.43
C HIS A 117 -3.43 6.17 7.11
N VAL A 118 -4.71 5.78 7.07
CA VAL A 118 -5.21 4.46 7.47
C VAL A 118 -5.69 3.75 6.22
N ILE A 119 -5.13 2.58 5.97
CA ILE A 119 -5.49 1.77 4.81
C ILE A 119 -6.67 0.88 5.16
N VAL A 120 -7.71 0.95 4.33
CA VAL A 120 -8.92 0.13 4.45
C VAL A 120 -8.92 -0.84 3.28
N ALA A 121 -8.40 -2.04 3.54
CA ALA A 121 -8.15 -3.04 2.50
C ALA A 121 -9.38 -3.89 2.21
N LEU A 122 -9.67 -4.12 0.91
CA LEU A 122 -10.77 -4.97 0.47
C LEU A 122 -10.63 -6.39 1.04
N GLU A 123 -9.41 -6.92 1.10
CA GLU A 123 -9.14 -8.29 1.60
C GLU A 123 -9.58 -8.48 3.05
N CYS A 124 -9.72 -7.40 3.82
CA CYS A 124 -10.17 -7.40 5.22
C CYS A 124 -11.60 -6.88 5.41
N CYS A 125 -12.31 -6.49 4.32
CA CYS A 125 -13.62 -5.86 4.35
C CYS A 125 -14.75 -6.86 4.03
N PRO A 126 -15.51 -7.38 5.02
CA PRO A 126 -16.54 -8.39 4.79
C PRO A 126 -17.68 -7.89 3.92
N LYS A 127 -18.10 -6.63 4.07
CA LYS A 127 -19.26 -6.07 3.36
C LYS A 127 -19.12 -4.56 3.13
N PRO A 128 -19.82 -3.99 2.14
CA PRO A 128 -19.76 -2.55 1.84
C PRO A 128 -20.12 -1.62 3.00
N GLN A 129 -21.00 -2.05 3.91
CA GLN A 129 -21.36 -1.27 5.09
C GLN A 129 -20.17 -1.06 6.04
N ASP A 130 -19.34 -2.09 6.23
CA ASP A 130 -18.14 -1.97 7.08
C ASP A 130 -17.20 -0.90 6.51
N LEU A 131 -17.08 -0.82 5.17
CA LEU A 131 -16.28 0.21 4.50
C LEU A 131 -16.82 1.63 4.75
N GLU A 132 -18.15 1.81 4.72
CA GLU A 132 -18.82 3.08 5.02
C GLU A 132 -18.56 3.51 6.49
N GLU A 133 -18.78 2.59 7.44
CA GLU A 133 -18.61 2.85 8.86
C GLU A 133 -17.17 3.23 9.22
N VAL A 134 -16.18 2.50 8.69
CA VAL A 134 -14.76 2.83 8.91
C VAL A 134 -14.39 4.16 8.28
N PHE A 135 -14.89 4.45 7.06
CA PHE A 135 -14.65 5.72 6.40
C PHE A 135 -15.17 6.92 7.21
N GLU A 136 -16.36 6.81 7.81
CA GLU A 136 -16.94 7.87 8.66
C GLU A 136 -16.05 8.19 9.86
N VAL A 137 -15.44 7.17 10.48
CA VAL A 137 -14.55 7.36 11.65
C VAL A 137 -13.18 7.91 11.24
N VAL A 138 -12.57 7.34 10.21
CA VAL A 138 -11.21 7.74 9.76
C VAL A 138 -11.23 9.09 9.07
N GLY A 139 -12.27 9.37 8.29
CA GLY A 139 -12.47 10.60 7.55
C GLY A 139 -11.73 10.67 6.20
N PRO A 140 -12.19 11.55 5.29
CA PRO A 140 -11.76 11.57 3.89
C PRO A 140 -10.30 11.98 3.68
N SER A 141 -9.68 12.69 4.63
CA SER A 141 -8.29 13.14 4.53
C SER A 141 -7.29 12.03 4.80
N ARG A 142 -7.65 11.03 5.62
CA ARG A 142 -6.74 9.97 6.06
C ARG A 142 -7.10 8.58 5.54
N ALA A 143 -8.37 8.36 5.17
CA ALA A 143 -8.81 7.06 4.66
C ALA A 143 -8.28 6.81 3.25
N VAL A 144 -7.62 5.68 3.05
CA VAL A 144 -7.15 5.18 1.75
C VAL A 144 -7.75 3.80 1.53
N PHE A 145 -8.49 3.62 0.45
CA PHE A 145 -9.03 2.31 0.09
C PHE A 145 -7.97 1.49 -0.64
N SER A 146 -7.77 0.23 -0.25
CA SER A 146 -6.93 -0.71 -1.02
C SER A 146 -7.79 -1.71 -1.78
N LEU A 147 -7.65 -1.69 -3.11
CA LEU A 147 -8.25 -2.62 -4.04
C LEU A 147 -7.25 -3.73 -4.32
N ASP A 148 -7.40 -4.83 -3.58
CA ASP A 148 -6.43 -5.92 -3.57
C ASP A 148 -6.82 -7.01 -4.56
N LEU A 149 -5.85 -7.42 -5.38
CA LEU A 149 -5.99 -8.46 -6.39
C LEU A 149 -4.94 -9.57 -6.18
N GLN A 150 -5.26 -10.74 -6.69
CA GLN A 150 -4.33 -11.87 -6.85
C GLN A 150 -4.49 -12.47 -8.23
N GLY A 151 -3.51 -12.28 -9.09
CA GLY A 151 -3.57 -12.71 -10.48
C GLY A 151 -4.73 -12.08 -11.26
N GLY A 152 -5.02 -10.81 -11.00
CA GLY A 152 -6.11 -10.05 -11.62
C GLY A 152 -7.51 -10.31 -11.04
N GLN A 153 -7.66 -11.20 -10.05
CA GLN A 153 -8.92 -11.47 -9.36
C GLN A 153 -8.99 -10.69 -8.04
N LEU A 154 -10.16 -10.17 -7.69
CA LEU A 154 -10.37 -9.50 -6.40
C LEU A 154 -10.09 -10.44 -5.24
N ILE A 155 -9.35 -9.97 -4.24
CA ILE A 155 -9.25 -10.64 -2.95
C ILE A 155 -10.38 -10.10 -2.08
N VAL A 156 -11.30 -10.99 -1.71
CA VAL A 156 -12.39 -10.69 -0.77
C VAL A 156 -12.30 -11.64 0.41
N PRO A 157 -12.67 -11.23 1.63
CA PRO A 157 -12.56 -12.09 2.80
C PRO A 157 -13.36 -13.38 2.63
N ASP A 158 -12.81 -14.51 3.09
CA ASP A 158 -13.52 -15.80 3.15
C ASP A 158 -14.00 -16.06 4.57
N THR A 159 -14.84 -15.16 5.09
CA THR A 159 -15.27 -15.18 6.49
C THR A 159 -16.56 -15.96 6.75
N GLY A 160 -17.13 -16.62 5.72
CA GLY A 160 -18.44 -17.27 5.81
C GLY A 160 -19.61 -16.29 6.04
N MET A 161 -19.33 -14.98 6.17
CA MET A 161 -20.32 -13.92 6.25
C MET A 161 -20.73 -13.46 4.83
N ASP A 162 -21.65 -12.50 4.76
CA ASP A 162 -22.22 -12.03 3.48
C ASP A 162 -21.20 -11.21 2.65
N THR A 163 -20.15 -11.88 2.15
CA THR A 163 -19.22 -11.34 1.15
C THR A 163 -19.81 -11.39 -0.27
N SER A 164 -21.04 -11.86 -0.39
CA SER A 164 -21.71 -12.07 -1.69
C SER A 164 -21.79 -10.79 -2.52
N ARG A 165 -21.93 -9.63 -1.88
CA ARG A 165 -22.00 -8.34 -2.56
C ARG A 165 -20.70 -7.97 -3.26
N TRP A 166 -19.54 -8.18 -2.64
CA TRP A 166 -18.25 -7.96 -3.28
C TRP A 166 -18.00 -8.91 -4.44
N ARG A 167 -18.38 -10.18 -4.26
CA ARG A 167 -18.23 -11.22 -5.30
C ARG A 167 -19.11 -11.01 -6.53
N GLN A 168 -20.15 -10.18 -6.43
CA GLN A 168 -21.00 -9.80 -7.55
C GLN A 168 -20.48 -8.60 -8.35
N MET A 169 -19.42 -7.95 -7.87
CA MET A 169 -18.82 -6.79 -8.51
C MET A 169 -17.50 -7.17 -9.19
N ASP A 170 -17.20 -6.47 -10.27
CA ASP A 170 -15.85 -6.43 -10.81
C ASP A 170 -15.01 -5.35 -10.10
N ALA A 171 -13.72 -5.28 -10.42
CA ALA A 171 -12.80 -4.32 -9.81
C ALA A 171 -13.25 -2.84 -10.00
N ILE A 172 -13.85 -2.54 -11.14
CA ILE A 172 -14.39 -1.19 -11.42
C ILE A 172 -15.64 -0.92 -10.57
N GLY A 173 -16.49 -1.91 -10.35
CA GLY A 173 -17.68 -1.82 -9.50
C GLY A 173 -17.31 -1.58 -8.04
N VAL A 174 -16.33 -2.33 -7.52
CA VAL A 174 -15.79 -2.14 -6.15
C VAL A 174 -15.17 -0.76 -6.00
N ALA A 175 -14.34 -0.33 -6.95
CA ALA A 175 -13.75 1.01 -6.94
C ALA A 175 -14.81 2.12 -7.00
N SER A 176 -15.87 1.92 -7.82
CA SER A 176 -17.02 2.87 -7.89
C SER A 176 -17.67 3.02 -6.53
N LYS A 177 -17.91 1.89 -5.83
CA LYS A 177 -18.52 1.91 -4.49
C LYS A 177 -17.65 2.67 -3.49
N ALA A 178 -16.33 2.46 -3.49
CA ALA A 178 -15.42 3.20 -2.61
C ALA A 178 -15.44 4.72 -2.91
N VAL A 179 -15.44 5.11 -4.18
CA VAL A 179 -15.53 6.53 -4.58
C VAL A 179 -16.87 7.14 -4.20
N GLU A 180 -17.99 6.40 -4.31
CA GLU A 180 -19.33 6.82 -3.88
C GLU A 180 -19.39 7.07 -2.36
N ILE A 181 -18.75 6.23 -1.55
CA ILE A 181 -18.62 6.40 -0.10
C ILE A 181 -17.87 7.71 0.23
N GLY A 182 -16.89 8.08 -0.60
CA GLY A 182 -16.15 9.32 -0.40
C GLY A 182 -14.63 9.18 -0.45
N PHE A 183 -14.09 7.98 -0.64
CA PHE A 183 -12.65 7.79 -0.77
C PHE A 183 -12.10 8.62 -1.95
N ARG A 184 -10.97 9.27 -1.71
CA ARG A 184 -10.27 10.11 -2.70
C ARG A 184 -8.89 9.60 -3.02
N LYS A 185 -8.40 8.61 -2.25
CA LYS A 185 -7.15 7.89 -2.47
C LYS A 185 -7.45 6.41 -2.58
N MET A 186 -6.83 5.75 -3.58
CA MET A 186 -7.02 4.32 -3.81
C MET A 186 -5.70 3.66 -4.19
N ILE A 187 -5.37 2.60 -3.46
CA ILE A 187 -4.30 1.68 -3.83
C ILE A 187 -4.89 0.61 -4.76
N VAL A 188 -4.17 0.29 -5.82
CA VAL A 188 -4.49 -0.82 -6.74
C VAL A 188 -3.29 -1.75 -6.74
N LEU A 189 -3.42 -2.88 -6.08
CA LEU A 189 -2.31 -3.80 -5.82
C LEU A 189 -2.66 -5.22 -6.27
N ASP A 190 -1.77 -5.87 -7.03
CA ASP A 190 -1.82 -7.31 -7.27
C ASP A 190 -0.73 -7.99 -6.43
N VAL A 191 -1.15 -8.72 -5.39
CA VAL A 191 -0.21 -9.34 -4.44
C VAL A 191 0.60 -10.47 -5.09
N ALA A 192 0.12 -11.09 -6.18
CA ALA A 192 0.85 -12.11 -6.90
C ALA A 192 2.10 -11.56 -7.60
N ALA A 193 2.14 -10.25 -7.89
CA ALA A 193 3.27 -9.58 -8.49
C ALA A 193 4.32 -9.11 -7.46
N VAL A 194 3.96 -9.09 -6.15
CA VAL A 194 4.84 -8.59 -5.08
C VAL A 194 6.11 -9.43 -4.97
N GLY A 195 7.26 -8.76 -4.89
CA GLY A 195 8.58 -9.37 -4.77
C GLY A 195 9.11 -10.04 -6.04
N GLY A 196 8.31 -10.15 -7.09
CA GLY A 196 8.67 -10.82 -8.35
C GLY A 196 9.57 -10.00 -9.29
N GLY A 197 9.50 -8.66 -9.23
CA GLY A 197 10.25 -7.77 -10.12
C GLY A 197 9.95 -7.98 -11.62
N GLN A 198 8.79 -8.54 -11.94
CA GLN A 198 8.39 -8.88 -13.33
C GLN A 198 7.49 -7.80 -13.95
N GLY A 199 7.51 -6.58 -13.40
CA GLY A 199 6.66 -5.48 -13.82
C GLY A 199 5.32 -5.45 -13.10
N VAL A 200 4.55 -4.38 -13.36
CA VAL A 200 3.29 -4.08 -12.67
C VAL A 200 2.12 -4.65 -13.47
N TRP A 201 1.35 -5.55 -12.86
CA TRP A 201 0.23 -6.21 -13.53
C TRP A 201 -1.07 -5.39 -13.56
N THR A 202 -1.14 -4.34 -12.73
CA THR A 202 -2.33 -3.50 -12.55
C THR A 202 -2.47 -2.36 -13.56
N LEU A 203 -1.51 -2.16 -14.50
CA LEU A 203 -1.45 -1.00 -15.39
C LEU A 203 -2.76 -0.74 -16.17
N SER A 204 -3.36 -1.79 -16.72
CA SER A 204 -4.61 -1.66 -17.49
C SER A 204 -5.78 -1.23 -16.60
N LEU A 205 -5.92 -1.83 -15.42
CA LEU A 205 -6.95 -1.47 -14.44
C LEU A 205 -6.75 -0.03 -13.95
N THR A 206 -5.52 0.32 -13.60
CA THR A 206 -5.15 1.68 -13.18
C THR A 206 -5.54 2.72 -14.21
N LYS A 207 -5.20 2.49 -15.49
CA LYS A 207 -5.56 3.40 -16.58
C LYS A 207 -7.08 3.55 -16.73
N ASN A 208 -7.84 2.47 -16.58
CA ASN A 208 -9.29 2.51 -16.64
C ASN A 208 -9.88 3.31 -15.47
N LEU A 209 -9.35 3.11 -14.26
CA LEU A 209 -9.77 3.84 -13.07
C LEU A 209 -9.45 5.33 -13.17
N ALA A 210 -8.23 5.70 -13.61
CA ALA A 210 -7.84 7.08 -13.83
C ALA A 210 -8.73 7.79 -14.85
N GLY A 211 -9.09 7.10 -15.94
CA GLY A 211 -10.01 7.63 -16.93
C GLY A 211 -11.45 7.80 -16.42
N LYS A 212 -11.91 6.88 -15.57
CA LYS A 212 -13.27 6.93 -15.02
C LYS A 212 -13.41 7.90 -13.85
N PHE A 213 -12.37 8.04 -13.04
CA PHE A 213 -12.38 8.85 -11.82
C PHE A 213 -11.24 9.88 -11.82
N PRO A 214 -11.34 10.99 -12.56
CA PRO A 214 -10.23 11.93 -12.75
C PRO A 214 -9.78 12.65 -11.47
N ASN A 215 -10.61 12.65 -10.42
CA ASN A 215 -10.30 13.25 -9.12
C ASN A 215 -9.84 12.22 -8.07
N LEU A 216 -9.69 10.95 -8.46
CA LEU A 216 -9.18 9.90 -7.60
C LEU A 216 -7.65 9.88 -7.68
N GLU A 217 -7.00 10.01 -6.52
CA GLU A 217 -5.57 9.83 -6.39
C GLU A 217 -5.27 8.32 -6.35
N ILE A 218 -4.61 7.83 -7.40
CA ILE A 218 -4.33 6.41 -7.56
C ILE A 218 -2.89 6.13 -7.19
N ILE A 219 -2.73 5.18 -6.30
CA ILE A 219 -1.47 4.60 -5.86
C ILE A 219 -1.42 3.18 -6.42
N SER A 220 -0.31 2.73 -6.97
CA SER A 220 -0.19 1.34 -7.40
C SER A 220 1.20 0.80 -7.12
N GLY A 221 1.32 -0.53 -7.15
CA GLY A 221 2.56 -1.22 -6.86
C GLY A 221 2.47 -2.71 -7.20
N GLY A 222 3.29 -3.50 -6.51
CA GLY A 222 3.39 -4.93 -6.79
C GLY A 222 4.18 -5.21 -8.07
N GLY A 223 5.44 -5.64 -7.91
CA GLY A 223 6.31 -5.97 -9.03
C GLY A 223 7.13 -4.82 -9.61
N VAL A 224 7.03 -3.59 -9.07
CA VAL A 224 7.90 -2.47 -9.48
C VAL A 224 9.36 -2.85 -9.28
N GLY A 225 10.10 -3.00 -10.37
CA GLY A 225 11.48 -3.45 -10.36
C GLY A 225 12.45 -2.50 -11.07
N SER A 226 11.93 -1.48 -11.74
CA SER A 226 12.74 -0.58 -12.58
C SER A 226 12.13 0.82 -12.67
N VAL A 227 12.95 1.78 -13.11
CA VAL A 227 12.48 3.14 -13.48
C VAL A 227 11.44 3.09 -14.59
N GLN A 228 11.55 2.11 -15.50
CA GLN A 228 10.57 1.96 -16.58
C GLN A 228 9.18 1.59 -16.04
N ASP A 229 9.11 0.79 -14.96
CA ASP A 229 7.83 0.48 -14.30
C ASP A 229 7.21 1.73 -13.69
N LEU A 230 8.03 2.60 -13.07
CA LEU A 230 7.59 3.90 -12.54
C LEU A 230 7.02 4.79 -13.66
N LYS A 231 7.70 4.88 -14.80
CA LYS A 231 7.22 5.63 -15.98
C LYS A 231 5.90 5.05 -16.52
N SER A 232 5.77 3.73 -16.52
CA SER A 232 4.56 3.03 -16.97
C SER A 232 3.38 3.34 -16.05
N LEU A 233 3.58 3.31 -14.71
CA LEU A 233 2.58 3.69 -13.71
C LEU A 233 2.15 5.16 -13.87
N ALA A 234 3.11 6.08 -14.01
CA ALA A 234 2.82 7.50 -14.25
C ALA A 234 1.97 7.69 -15.52
N THR A 235 2.32 6.98 -16.61
CA THR A 235 1.58 7.01 -17.87
C THR A 235 0.19 6.42 -17.75
N ALA A 236 -0.01 5.43 -16.86
CA ALA A 236 -1.31 4.85 -16.54
C ALA A 236 -2.18 5.75 -15.67
N GLY A 237 -1.65 6.87 -15.15
CA GLY A 237 -2.37 7.85 -14.36
C GLY A 237 -2.20 7.70 -12.85
N CYS A 238 -1.18 6.95 -12.38
CA CYS A 238 -0.82 6.91 -10.97
C CYS A 238 -0.11 8.18 -10.54
N GLN A 239 -0.41 8.65 -9.34
CA GLN A 239 0.30 9.72 -8.66
C GLN A 239 1.42 9.17 -7.76
N HIS A 240 1.25 7.97 -7.22
CA HIS A 240 2.23 7.35 -6.34
C HIS A 240 2.50 5.88 -6.73
N ALA A 241 3.73 5.44 -6.50
CA ALA A 241 4.15 4.05 -6.64
C ALA A 241 4.59 3.46 -5.29
N LEU A 242 4.02 2.34 -4.90
CA LEU A 242 4.49 1.54 -3.77
C LEU A 242 5.68 0.69 -4.22
N VAL A 243 6.84 0.89 -3.57
CA VAL A 243 8.08 0.20 -3.92
C VAL A 243 8.71 -0.39 -2.65
N ALA A 244 8.99 -1.68 -2.68
CA ALA A 244 9.69 -2.40 -1.62
C ALA A 244 11.06 -2.92 -2.12
N SER A 245 11.10 -4.16 -2.61
CA SER A 245 12.31 -4.92 -2.92
C SER A 245 13.32 -4.15 -3.79
N ALA A 246 12.84 -3.39 -4.79
CA ALA A 246 13.72 -2.69 -5.72
C ALA A 246 14.54 -1.55 -5.09
N LEU A 247 14.11 -1.02 -3.92
CA LEU A 247 14.90 -0.09 -3.13
C LEU A 247 15.96 -0.84 -2.31
N HIS A 248 15.57 -1.98 -1.73
CA HIS A 248 16.43 -2.76 -0.85
C HIS A 248 17.51 -3.56 -1.56
N ASP A 249 17.31 -3.92 -2.84
CA ASP A 249 18.30 -4.63 -3.66
C ASP A 249 19.07 -3.72 -4.62
N GLY A 250 18.81 -2.39 -4.57
CA GLY A 250 19.52 -1.37 -5.33
C GLY A 250 19.14 -1.25 -6.81
N ARG A 251 18.12 -1.99 -7.29
CA ARG A 251 17.60 -1.83 -8.67
C ARG A 251 17.04 -0.43 -8.92
N ILE A 252 16.45 0.20 -7.90
CA ILE A 252 16.08 1.61 -7.89
C ILE A 252 16.90 2.29 -6.81
N ASN A 253 17.68 3.30 -7.17
CA ASN A 253 18.52 4.08 -6.27
C ASN A 253 18.15 5.57 -6.30
N ALA A 254 18.76 6.37 -5.43
CA ALA A 254 18.42 7.79 -5.26
C ALA A 254 18.61 8.62 -6.55
N VAL A 255 19.63 8.31 -7.37
CA VAL A 255 19.87 9.02 -8.64
C VAL A 255 18.69 8.81 -9.60
N HIS A 256 18.12 7.60 -9.62
CA HIS A 256 16.97 7.28 -10.44
C HIS A 256 15.70 8.07 -10.06
N LEU A 257 15.58 8.50 -8.78
CA LEU A 257 14.38 9.19 -8.26
C LEU A 257 14.53 10.72 -8.27
N GLN A 258 15.75 11.25 -8.27
CA GLN A 258 16.00 12.70 -8.27
C GLN A 258 15.75 13.35 -9.65
N GLY A 259 15.60 12.55 -10.67
CA GLY A 259 15.22 12.97 -12.03
C GLY A 259 16.35 13.64 -12.81
N GLU A 260 16.58 13.16 -14.01
CA GLU A 260 17.26 13.90 -15.07
C GLU A 260 16.53 15.20 -15.41
#